data_e518cbb1543386f2bb225d8e54e99381
#
_entry.id   e518cbb1543386f2bb225d8e54e99381
#
_cell.length_a   1.000
_cell.length_b   1.000
_cell.length_c   1.000
_cell.angle_alpha   90.00
_cell.angle_beta   90.00
_cell.angle_gamma   90.00
#
_symmetry.space_group_name_H-M   'P 1'
#
loop_
_entity.id
_entity.type
_entity.pdbx_description
1 polymer ?
#
loop_
_entity_poly.entity_id
_entity_poly.type
_entity_poly.pdbx_seq_one_letter_code
_entity_poly.pdbx_strand_id
1 'polypeptide(L)'
;MPVRLVPVSSGKAIKLDKPVLLIGRNPDCDVILKQSRKVSRTHCLLACVENTIVVRDLGSTNGVWLNSQRVERESQLRVGDELSIADVRYNLVRVE
;
A
#
# COMPACT_ATOMS: atom_id res chain seq x y z
N MET A 1 11.32 -12.46 3.60
CA MET A 1 11.98 -11.78 2.45
C MET A 1 11.74 -10.29 2.60
N PRO A 2 12.79 -9.48 2.74
CA PRO A 2 12.59 -8.05 2.93
C PRO A 2 12.13 -7.38 1.65
N VAL A 3 11.03 -6.68 1.75
CA VAL A 3 10.45 -5.90 0.64
C VAL A 3 10.05 -4.53 1.14
N ARG A 4 9.92 -3.61 0.23
CA ARG A 4 9.40 -2.28 0.53
C ARG A 4 8.64 -1.72 -0.65
N LEU A 5 7.75 -0.79 -0.38
CA LEU A 5 7.06 -0.02 -1.39
C LEU A 5 7.83 1.28 -1.60
N VAL A 6 8.30 1.50 -2.82
CA VAL A 6 9.10 2.67 -3.18
C VAL A 6 8.22 3.61 -4.00
N PRO A 7 8.11 4.90 -3.61
CA PRO A 7 7.28 5.84 -4.36
C PRO A 7 7.77 5.99 -5.80
N VAL A 8 6.84 6.05 -6.75
CA VAL A 8 7.15 6.27 -8.16
C VAL A 8 7.70 7.69 -8.38
N SER A 9 7.15 8.66 -7.67
CA SER A 9 7.64 10.04 -7.74
C SER A 9 8.52 10.33 -6.52
N SER A 10 8.16 11.27 -5.67
CA SER A 10 8.92 11.60 -4.48
C SER A 10 8.19 11.14 -3.23
N GLY A 11 8.91 10.97 -2.13
CA GLY A 11 8.33 10.58 -0.87
C GLY A 11 9.12 9.47 -0.21
N LYS A 12 8.62 9.02 0.94
CA LYS A 12 9.28 7.98 1.73
C LYS A 12 8.83 6.59 1.28
N ALA A 13 9.78 5.67 1.23
CA ALA A 13 9.47 4.26 1.04
C ALA A 13 8.73 3.72 2.27
N ILE A 14 7.89 2.73 2.05
CA ILE A 14 7.16 2.03 3.10
C ILE A 14 7.84 0.69 3.33
N LYS A 15 8.40 0.50 4.52
CA LYS A 15 8.98 -0.78 4.90
C LYS A 15 7.86 -1.73 5.33
N LEU A 16 7.87 -2.92 4.77
CA LEU A 16 6.89 -3.95 5.15
C LEU A 16 7.49 -4.81 6.27
N ASP A 17 7.67 -4.20 7.43
CA ASP A 17 8.37 -4.80 8.56
C ASP A 17 7.44 -5.26 9.69
N LYS A 18 6.14 -5.21 9.47
CA LYS A 18 5.13 -5.72 10.40
C LYS A 18 4.20 -6.67 9.67
N PRO A 19 3.60 -7.63 10.38
CA PRO A 19 2.64 -8.55 9.75
C PRO A 19 1.43 -7.84 9.13
N VAL A 20 0.99 -6.74 9.76
CA VAL A 20 -0.14 -5.95 9.26
C VAL A 20 0.21 -4.48 9.37
N LEU A 21 -0.03 -3.74 8.29
CA LEU A 21 0.15 -2.30 8.23
C LEU A 21 -1.16 -1.64 7.82
N LEU A 22 -1.66 -0.75 8.66
CA LEU A 22 -2.82 0.08 8.32
C LEU A 22 -2.33 1.36 7.64
N ILE A 23 -2.89 1.68 6.50
CA ILE A 23 -2.47 2.81 5.67
C ILE A 23 -3.64 3.78 5.48
N GLY A 24 -3.40 5.07 5.69
CA GLY A 24 -4.40 6.09 5.50
C GLY A 24 -3.91 7.46 5.97
N ARG A 25 -4.82 8.43 6.04
CA ARG A 25 -4.50 9.77 6.50
C ARG A 25 -4.61 9.93 8.02
N ASN A 26 -5.30 8.99 8.68
CA ASN A 26 -5.52 9.06 10.12
C ASN A 26 -4.20 8.92 10.86
N PRO A 27 -3.93 9.74 11.89
CA PRO A 27 -2.71 9.62 12.70
C PRO A 27 -2.55 8.25 13.37
N ASP A 28 -3.62 7.49 13.53
CA ASP A 28 -3.57 6.15 14.13
C ASP A 28 -3.09 5.08 13.14
N CYS A 29 -2.93 5.41 11.86
CA CYS A 29 -2.43 4.46 10.88
C CYS A 29 -0.94 4.19 11.09
N ASP A 30 -0.50 2.98 10.74
CA ASP A 30 0.92 2.62 10.76
C ASP A 30 1.69 3.41 9.72
N VAL A 31 1.08 3.62 8.56
CA VAL A 31 1.64 4.44 7.48
C VAL A 31 0.67 5.59 7.23
N ILE A 32 1.14 6.80 7.47
CA ILE A 32 0.30 7.99 7.36
C ILE A 32 0.63 8.70 6.06
N LEU A 33 -0.34 8.71 5.13
CA LEU A 33 -0.19 9.35 3.82
C LEU A 33 -0.93 10.69 3.82
N LYS A 34 -0.21 11.76 4.09
CA LYS A 34 -0.78 13.11 4.14
C LYS A 34 -0.65 13.87 2.82
N GLN A 35 0.10 13.36 1.86
CA GLN A 35 0.42 14.05 0.62
C GLN A 35 -0.74 14.13 -0.34
N SER A 36 -1.82 13.38 -0.13
CA SER A 36 -2.98 13.43 -0.99
C SER A 36 -4.28 13.35 -0.19
N ARG A 37 -5.19 14.28 -0.50
CA ARG A 37 -6.52 14.28 0.11
C ARG A 37 -7.40 13.17 -0.43
N LYS A 38 -7.01 12.53 -1.52
CA LYS A 38 -7.74 11.41 -2.11
C LYS A 38 -7.55 10.13 -1.31
N VAL A 39 -6.55 10.08 -0.44
CA VAL A 39 -6.36 8.96 0.48
C VAL A 39 -7.37 9.07 1.61
N SER A 40 -8.13 8.00 1.85
CA SER A 40 -9.11 7.94 2.93
C SER A 40 -8.43 7.86 4.29
N ARG A 41 -9.17 8.15 5.37
CA ARG A 41 -8.63 8.12 6.73
C ARG A 41 -8.06 6.75 7.06
N THR A 42 -8.82 5.69 6.80
CA THR A 42 -8.35 4.30 6.83
C THR A 42 -8.57 3.75 5.43
N HIS A 43 -7.52 3.71 4.64
CA HIS A 43 -7.63 3.43 3.21
C HIS A 43 -7.49 1.95 2.89
N CYS A 44 -6.44 1.33 3.38
CA CYS A 44 -6.17 -0.08 3.09
C CYS A 44 -5.27 -0.70 4.15
N LEU A 45 -5.21 -2.03 4.11
CA LEU A 45 -4.28 -2.84 4.91
C LEU A 45 -3.31 -3.54 3.99
N LEU A 46 -2.08 -3.66 4.45
CA LEU A 46 -1.11 -4.59 3.87
C LEU A 46 -0.85 -5.68 4.89
N ALA A 47 -1.01 -6.93 4.48
CA ALA A 47 -0.72 -8.08 5.32
C ALA A 47 0.43 -8.87 4.71
N CYS A 48 1.44 -9.18 5.53
CA CYS A 48 2.62 -9.91 5.10
C CYS A 48 2.72 -11.18 5.94
N VAL A 49 2.38 -12.31 5.34
CA VAL A 49 2.37 -13.60 6.02
C VAL A 49 3.10 -14.63 5.14
N GLU A 50 4.15 -15.24 5.69
CA GLU A 50 4.90 -16.30 5.02
C GLU A 50 5.31 -15.94 3.59
N ASN A 51 5.92 -14.76 3.44
CA ASN A 51 6.37 -14.24 2.14
C ASN A 51 5.25 -13.92 1.16
N THR A 52 4.00 -13.90 1.63
CA THR A 52 2.85 -13.51 0.84
C THR A 52 2.39 -12.13 1.29
N ILE A 53 2.21 -11.22 0.35
CA ILE A 53 1.79 -9.87 0.61
C ILE A 53 0.42 -9.67 -0.01
N VAL A 54 -0.54 -9.22 0.81
CA VAL A 54 -1.91 -8.98 0.37
C VAL A 54 -2.29 -7.55 0.73
N VAL A 55 -2.90 -6.84 -0.22
CA VAL A 55 -3.52 -5.54 0.05
C VAL A 55 -5.02 -5.73 0.11
N ARG A 56 -5.63 -5.13 1.13
CA ARG A 56 -7.08 -5.13 1.29
C ARG A 56 -7.59 -3.70 1.33
N ASP A 57 -8.54 -3.38 0.45
CA ASP A 57 -9.21 -2.09 0.47
C ASP A 57 -10.23 -2.05 1.60
N LEU A 58 -10.22 -0.99 2.39
CA LEU A 58 -11.11 -0.83 3.53
C LEU A 58 -12.31 0.07 3.21
N GLY A 59 -12.85 -0.08 2.00
CA GLY A 59 -13.99 0.74 1.58
C GLY A 59 -13.57 2.18 1.21
N SER A 60 -12.38 2.34 0.67
CA SER A 60 -11.87 3.66 0.33
C SER A 60 -12.70 4.30 -0.79
N THR A 61 -12.74 5.64 -0.79
CA THR A 61 -13.47 6.40 -1.81
C THR A 61 -12.78 6.31 -3.17
N ASN A 62 -11.46 6.45 -3.20
CA ASN A 62 -10.71 6.55 -4.45
C ASN A 62 -9.96 5.27 -4.80
N GLY A 63 -10.11 4.23 -4.00
CA GLY A 63 -9.68 2.90 -4.35
C GLY A 63 -8.20 2.60 -4.14
N VAL A 64 -7.91 1.32 -4.31
CA VAL A 64 -6.57 0.75 -4.38
C VAL A 64 -6.45 0.11 -5.75
N TRP A 65 -5.31 0.31 -6.40
CA TRP A 65 -5.10 -0.14 -7.77
C TRP A 65 -3.81 -0.95 -7.84
N LEU A 66 -3.88 -2.11 -8.47
CA LEU A 66 -2.74 -2.99 -8.68
C LEU A 66 -2.48 -3.09 -10.17
N ASN A 67 -1.34 -2.59 -10.62
CA ASN A 67 -0.97 -2.55 -12.04
C ASN A 67 -2.11 -1.96 -12.89
N SER A 68 -2.68 -0.84 -12.42
CA SER A 68 -3.75 -0.10 -13.08
C SER A 68 -5.11 -0.77 -13.08
N GLN A 69 -5.27 -1.87 -12.34
CA GLN A 69 -6.56 -2.52 -12.16
C GLN A 69 -7.06 -2.30 -10.74
N ARG A 70 -8.30 -1.88 -10.60
CA ARG A 70 -8.87 -1.62 -9.28
C ARG A 70 -9.00 -2.93 -8.50
N VAL A 71 -8.51 -2.89 -7.26
CA VAL A 71 -8.69 -3.99 -6.31
C VAL A 71 -10.09 -3.88 -5.74
N GLU A 72 -10.91 -4.91 -5.95
CA GLU A 72 -12.29 -4.87 -5.48
C GLU A 72 -12.39 -5.08 -3.98
N ARG A 73 -11.69 -6.06 -3.45
CA ARG A 73 -11.68 -6.35 -2.04
C ARG A 73 -10.27 -6.54 -1.52
N GLU A 74 -9.57 -7.49 -2.08
CA GLU A 74 -8.18 -7.73 -1.75
C GLU A 74 -7.46 -8.38 -2.92
N SER A 75 -6.15 -8.26 -2.95
CA SER A 75 -5.33 -8.86 -3.98
C SER A 75 -3.92 -9.12 -3.46
N GLN A 76 -3.28 -10.15 -3.98
CA GLN A 76 -1.90 -10.46 -3.67
C GLN A 76 -0.97 -9.56 -4.48
N LEU A 77 0.07 -9.05 -3.83
CA LEU A 77 1.14 -8.30 -4.47
C LEU A 77 2.36 -9.17 -4.65
N ARG A 78 3.09 -8.92 -5.73
CA ARG A 78 4.38 -9.57 -6.00
C ARG A 78 5.41 -8.50 -6.31
N VAL A 79 6.67 -8.84 -6.07
CA VAL A 79 7.79 -7.96 -6.41
C VAL A 79 7.68 -7.59 -7.90
N GLY A 80 7.80 -6.31 -8.19
CA GLY A 80 7.61 -5.75 -9.52
C GLY A 80 6.24 -5.13 -9.76
N ASP A 81 5.27 -5.39 -8.88
CA ASP A 81 3.95 -4.80 -9.03
C ASP A 81 3.95 -3.33 -8.66
N GLU A 82 3.08 -2.57 -9.34
CA GLU A 82 2.78 -1.18 -8.98
C GLU A 82 1.48 -1.15 -8.17
N LEU A 83 1.56 -0.56 -6.99
CA LEU A 83 0.41 -0.37 -6.12
C LEU A 83 0.07 1.10 -6.03
N SER A 84 -1.17 1.45 -6.33
CA SER A 84 -1.66 2.82 -6.16
C SER A 84 -2.65 2.86 -5.01
N ILE A 85 -2.40 3.76 -4.06
CA ILE A 85 -3.31 4.04 -2.96
C ILE A 85 -3.91 5.39 -3.27
N ALA A 86 -5.14 5.40 -3.79
CA ALA A 86 -5.71 6.55 -4.48
C ALA A 86 -4.76 6.96 -5.62
N ASP A 87 -4.24 8.17 -5.61
CA ASP A 87 -3.30 8.66 -6.62
C ASP A 87 -1.83 8.57 -6.19
N VAL A 88 -1.55 7.93 -5.06
CA VAL A 88 -0.17 7.76 -4.58
C VAL A 88 0.35 6.40 -5.04
N ARG A 89 1.35 6.40 -5.92
CA ARG A 89 1.83 5.19 -6.58
C ARG A 89 3.16 4.73 -6.04
N TYR A 90 3.27 3.41 -5.86
CA TYR A 90 4.46 2.74 -5.35
C TYR A 90 4.82 1.53 -6.20
N ASN A 91 6.08 1.19 -6.21
CA ASN A 91 6.55 -0.09 -6.75
C ASN A 91 6.99 -0.99 -5.60
N LEU A 92 6.59 -2.25 -5.65
CA LEU A 92 7.03 -3.23 -4.66
C LEU A 92 8.38 -3.79 -5.11
N VAL A 93 9.40 -3.58 -4.28
CA VAL A 93 10.76 -3.97 -4.60
C VAL A 93 11.35 -4.83 -3.49
N ARG A 94 12.28 -5.70 -3.88
CA ARG A 94 13.05 -6.49 -2.93
C ARG A 94 14.22 -5.67 -2.43
N VAL A 95 14.47 -5.76 -1.14
CA VAL A 95 15.61 -5.11 -0.50
C VAL A 95 16.65 -6.18 -0.16
N GLU A 96 17.85 -5.95 -0.62
CA GLU A 96 18.98 -6.85 -0.32
C GLU A 96 19.80 -6.34 0.85
#